data_ca239667f824f847b8f147021b947956
#
_entry.id   ca239667f824f847b8f147021b947956
#
_cell.length_a   1.000
_cell.length_b   1.000
_cell.length_c   1.000
_cell.angle_alpha   90.00
_cell.angle_beta   90.00
_cell.angle_gamma   90.00
#
_symmetry.space_group_name_H-M   'P 1'
#
loop_
_entity.id
_entity.type
_entity.pdbx_description
1 polymer ?
#
loop_
_entity_poly.entity_id
_entity_poly.type
_entity_poly.pdbx_seq_one_letter_code
_entity_poly.pdbx_strand_id
1 'polypeptide(L)'
;IYSAGTAQRLVNMEGLMPGRDVVILGSGDIGLIMARRMTLEGAKVHAVAEVMPYSGGLKRNIVQCLEDFGIPLYLSTTVVEIHGQEHLTGVTLAQVDDKRLPIPGTERYIPCDTLLLSVGLLPENELSQQAGVRLDAVTGGPEVGDDLSTSIPGVFACGNVLHVHDLVDFVSQEAARAGENAARYLLGH
;
A
#
# COMPACT_ATOMS: atom_id res chain seq x y z
N ILE A 1 6.14 -5.62 -13.19
CA ILE A 1 6.02 -4.83 -11.96
C ILE A 1 4.54 -4.60 -11.71
N TYR A 2 4.08 -4.84 -10.47
CA TYR A 2 2.68 -4.70 -10.07
C TYR A 2 2.59 -3.98 -8.73
N SER A 3 1.49 -3.28 -8.47
CA SER A 3 1.16 -2.95 -7.08
C SER A 3 0.81 -4.24 -6.32
N ALA A 4 1.07 -4.27 -5.02
CA ALA A 4 0.72 -5.44 -4.19
C ALA A 4 -0.80 -5.73 -4.22
N GLY A 5 -1.63 -4.68 -4.31
CA GLY A 5 -3.08 -4.83 -4.48
C GLY A 5 -3.48 -5.44 -5.83
N THR A 6 -2.83 -5.05 -6.93
CA THR A 6 -3.07 -5.69 -8.24
C THR A 6 -2.68 -7.17 -8.21
N ALA A 7 -1.51 -7.49 -7.64
CA ALA A 7 -1.08 -8.89 -7.48
C ALA A 7 -2.06 -9.68 -6.62
N GLN A 8 -2.58 -9.08 -5.54
CA GLN A 8 -3.60 -9.69 -4.68
C GLN A 8 -4.87 -10.04 -5.47
N ARG A 9 -5.36 -9.12 -6.29
CA ARG A 9 -6.51 -9.36 -7.17
C ARG A 9 -6.25 -10.51 -8.14
N LEU A 10 -5.12 -10.47 -8.86
CA LEU A 10 -4.76 -11.52 -9.83
C LEU A 10 -4.74 -12.90 -9.18
N VAL A 11 -4.06 -13.04 -8.03
CA VAL A 11 -3.93 -14.33 -7.34
C VAL A 11 -5.26 -14.78 -6.73
N ASN A 12 -5.95 -13.92 -5.99
CA ASN A 12 -7.10 -14.32 -5.17
C ASN A 12 -8.41 -14.40 -5.95
N MET A 13 -8.60 -13.58 -6.98
CA MET A 13 -9.85 -13.50 -7.71
C MET A 13 -9.78 -14.12 -9.10
N GLU A 14 -8.62 -14.03 -9.76
CA GLU A 14 -8.46 -14.46 -11.14
C GLU A 14 -7.67 -15.77 -11.27
N GLY A 15 -7.04 -16.24 -10.18
CA GLY A 15 -6.21 -17.46 -10.18
C GLY A 15 -4.95 -17.33 -11.04
N LEU A 16 -4.49 -16.11 -11.27
CA LEU A 16 -3.32 -15.80 -12.10
C LEU A 16 -2.11 -15.50 -11.22
N MET A 17 -0.98 -16.07 -11.60
CA MET A 17 0.29 -15.85 -10.90
C MET A 17 1.09 -14.73 -11.58
N PRO A 18 1.37 -13.59 -10.89
CA PRO A 18 2.11 -12.48 -11.48
C PRO A 18 3.55 -12.82 -11.84
N GLY A 19 4.16 -13.77 -11.15
CA GLY A 19 5.52 -14.25 -11.39
C GLY A 19 5.94 -15.29 -10.36
N ARG A 20 7.17 -15.77 -10.48
CA ARG A 20 7.69 -16.88 -9.66
C ARG A 20 8.85 -16.48 -8.75
N ASP A 21 9.67 -15.55 -9.19
CA ASP A 21 10.81 -15.02 -8.43
C ASP A 21 10.51 -13.56 -8.06
N VAL A 22 10.14 -13.33 -6.80
CA VAL A 22 9.48 -12.10 -6.36
C VAL A 22 10.35 -11.33 -5.40
N VAL A 23 10.44 -10.01 -5.61
CA VAL A 23 10.91 -9.04 -4.61
C VAL A 23 9.75 -8.09 -4.30
N ILE A 24 9.62 -7.70 -3.04
CA ILE A 24 8.58 -6.78 -2.57
C ILE A 24 9.23 -5.52 -2.02
N LEU A 25 8.79 -4.36 -2.47
CA LEU A 25 9.18 -3.06 -1.93
C LEU A 25 8.06 -2.52 -1.04
N GLY A 26 8.37 -2.29 0.22
CA GLY A 26 7.46 -1.86 1.28
C GLY A 26 6.97 -3.01 2.15
N SER A 27 7.02 -2.79 3.48
CA SER A 27 6.66 -3.76 4.51
C SER A 27 5.36 -3.42 5.24
N GLY A 28 4.46 -2.70 4.59
CA GLY A 28 3.08 -2.56 5.05
C GLY A 28 2.34 -3.89 5.00
N ASP A 29 1.19 -4.00 5.68
CA ASP A 29 0.45 -5.25 5.83
C ASP A 29 0.15 -5.95 4.50
N ILE A 30 -0.22 -5.21 3.46
CA ILE A 30 -0.52 -5.80 2.15
C ILE A 30 0.74 -6.45 1.55
N GLY A 31 1.91 -5.81 1.65
CA GLY A 31 3.18 -6.37 1.18
C GLY A 31 3.55 -7.66 1.92
N LEU A 32 3.39 -7.66 3.25
CA LEU A 32 3.64 -8.84 4.10
C LEU A 32 2.68 -9.99 3.77
N ILE A 33 1.39 -9.70 3.67
CA ILE A 33 0.36 -10.69 3.32
C ILE A 33 0.63 -11.28 1.93
N MET A 34 1.03 -10.44 0.97
CA MET A 34 1.35 -10.92 -0.38
C MET A 34 2.65 -11.73 -0.42
N ALA A 35 3.65 -11.41 0.41
CA ALA A 35 4.85 -12.26 0.55
C ALA A 35 4.47 -13.70 0.92
N ARG A 36 3.64 -13.84 1.95
CA ARG A 36 3.11 -15.15 2.36
C ARG A 36 2.24 -15.78 1.27
N ARG A 37 1.30 -15.02 0.69
CA ARG A 37 0.36 -15.54 -0.30
C ARG A 37 1.08 -16.07 -1.54
N MET A 38 2.00 -15.30 -2.10
CA MET A 38 2.81 -15.72 -3.26
C MET A 38 3.61 -16.99 -2.96
N THR A 39 4.18 -17.09 -1.75
CA THR A 39 4.93 -18.29 -1.32
C THR A 39 4.02 -19.52 -1.23
N LEU A 40 2.81 -19.38 -0.70
CA LEU A 40 1.84 -20.48 -0.63
C LEU A 40 1.37 -20.97 -2.01
N GLU A 41 1.34 -20.07 -3.00
CA GLU A 41 1.04 -20.40 -4.39
C GLU A 41 2.26 -20.91 -5.18
N GLY A 42 3.40 -21.10 -4.52
CA GLY A 42 4.61 -21.72 -5.10
C GLY A 42 5.60 -20.75 -5.72
N ALA A 43 5.44 -19.44 -5.51
CA ALA A 43 6.49 -18.47 -5.85
C ALA A 43 7.60 -18.45 -4.80
N LYS A 44 8.78 -18.03 -5.20
CA LYS A 44 9.90 -17.75 -4.31
C LYS A 44 9.98 -16.25 -4.05
N VAL A 45 9.68 -15.82 -2.82
CA VAL A 45 9.88 -14.45 -2.38
C VAL A 45 11.31 -14.31 -1.85
N HIS A 46 12.15 -13.58 -2.59
CA HIS A 46 13.56 -13.43 -2.27
C HIS A 46 13.84 -12.44 -1.15
N ALA A 47 13.02 -11.39 -1.08
CA ALA A 47 13.18 -10.33 -0.09
C ALA A 47 11.94 -9.44 -0.02
N VAL A 48 11.74 -8.85 1.17
CA VAL A 48 10.96 -7.63 1.37
C VAL A 48 11.94 -6.53 1.75
N ALA A 49 11.93 -5.42 1.00
CA ALA A 49 12.74 -4.23 1.28
C ALA A 49 11.87 -3.12 1.86
N GLU A 50 12.36 -2.45 2.89
CA GLU A 50 11.66 -1.35 3.57
C GLU A 50 12.60 -0.17 3.74
N VAL A 51 12.19 1.00 3.26
CA VAL A 51 12.99 2.22 3.32
C VAL A 51 13.14 2.75 4.75
N MET A 52 12.16 2.47 5.61
CA MET A 52 12.20 2.86 7.02
C MET A 52 13.07 1.88 7.84
N PRO A 53 13.63 2.32 8.99
CA PRO A 53 14.36 1.45 9.90
C PRO A 53 13.44 0.50 10.70
N TYR A 54 12.18 0.44 10.38
CA TYR A 54 11.16 -0.43 10.98
C TYR A 54 10.10 -0.80 9.95
N SER A 55 9.42 -1.93 10.15
CA SER A 55 8.27 -2.32 9.33
C SER A 55 7.04 -1.53 9.71
N GLY A 56 6.27 -1.07 8.70
CA GLY A 56 4.97 -0.43 8.89
C GLY A 56 3.82 -1.41 9.15
N GLY A 57 4.04 -2.70 8.94
CA GLY A 57 3.02 -3.73 9.14
C GLY A 57 2.89 -4.19 10.60
N LEU A 58 1.77 -4.82 10.92
CA LEU A 58 1.50 -5.39 12.24
C LEU A 58 2.52 -6.48 12.59
N LYS A 59 2.99 -6.51 13.85
CA LYS A 59 3.98 -7.49 14.32
C LYS A 59 3.57 -8.94 14.01
N ARG A 60 2.29 -9.29 14.15
CA ARG A 60 1.78 -10.63 13.80
C ARG A 60 2.02 -10.97 12.33
N ASN A 61 1.90 -9.99 11.42
CA ASN A 61 2.10 -10.22 9.99
C ASN A 61 3.59 -10.36 9.66
N ILE A 62 4.49 -9.67 10.38
CA ILE A 62 5.93 -9.91 10.25
C ILE A 62 6.26 -11.37 10.57
N VAL A 63 5.77 -11.88 11.70
CA VAL A 63 5.99 -13.28 12.10
C VAL A 63 5.35 -14.25 11.09
N GLN A 64 4.04 -14.16 10.90
CA GLN A 64 3.27 -15.14 10.12
C GLN A 64 3.52 -15.08 8.62
N CYS A 65 4.00 -13.95 8.10
CA CYS A 65 4.18 -13.77 6.67
C CYS A 65 5.64 -13.81 6.23
N LEU A 66 6.58 -13.51 7.11
CA LEU A 66 8.01 -13.53 6.78
C LEU A 66 8.79 -14.56 7.58
N GLU A 67 8.77 -14.50 8.92
CA GLU A 67 9.59 -15.36 9.76
C GLU A 67 9.22 -16.84 9.59
N ASP A 68 7.93 -17.19 9.60
CA ASP A 68 7.45 -18.57 9.42
C ASP A 68 7.82 -19.14 8.04
N PHE A 69 8.10 -18.29 7.05
CA PHE A 69 8.49 -18.69 5.69
C PHE A 69 9.97 -18.45 5.38
N GLY A 70 10.75 -17.94 6.34
CA GLY A 70 12.16 -17.62 6.15
C GLY A 70 12.42 -16.54 5.09
N ILE A 71 11.47 -15.62 4.88
CA ILE A 71 11.58 -14.51 3.92
C ILE A 71 12.35 -13.38 4.58
N PRO A 72 13.50 -12.93 4.03
CA PRO A 72 14.29 -11.86 4.62
C PRO A 72 13.59 -10.50 4.49
N LEU A 73 13.60 -9.73 5.58
CA LEU A 73 13.21 -8.32 5.63
C LEU A 73 14.47 -7.45 5.72
N TYR A 74 14.68 -6.60 4.72
CA TYR A 74 15.77 -5.63 4.70
C TYR A 74 15.22 -4.24 5.03
N LEU A 75 15.49 -3.79 6.26
CA LEU A 75 15.15 -2.45 6.73
C LEU A 75 16.17 -1.43 6.24
N SER A 76 15.82 -0.14 6.24
CA SER A 76 16.63 0.95 5.71
C SER A 76 17.18 0.61 4.32
N THR A 77 16.34 0.02 3.47
CA THR A 77 16.73 -0.51 2.16
C THR A 77 15.69 -0.20 1.12
N THR A 78 16.10 0.20 -0.08
CA THR A 78 15.20 0.49 -1.20
C THR A 78 15.70 -0.12 -2.50
N VAL A 79 14.83 -0.14 -3.51
CA VAL A 79 15.20 -0.47 -4.90
C VAL A 79 15.80 0.76 -5.55
N VAL A 80 17.03 0.66 -6.05
CA VAL A 80 17.74 1.74 -6.72
C VAL A 80 17.83 1.54 -8.23
N GLU A 81 17.66 0.32 -8.70
CA GLU A 81 17.69 0.02 -10.13
C GLU A 81 16.80 -1.18 -10.45
N ILE A 82 16.15 -1.10 -11.60
CA ILE A 82 15.27 -2.14 -12.15
C ILE A 82 15.87 -2.61 -13.46
N HIS A 83 16.12 -3.91 -13.58
CA HIS A 83 16.78 -4.51 -14.72
C HIS A 83 15.80 -5.24 -15.64
N GLY A 84 16.06 -5.14 -16.95
CA GLY A 84 15.24 -5.70 -18.01
C GLY A 84 14.56 -4.63 -18.85
N GLN A 85 14.14 -4.99 -20.06
CA GLN A 85 13.45 -4.08 -20.98
C GLN A 85 11.98 -4.51 -21.18
N GLU A 86 11.74 -5.65 -21.82
CA GLU A 86 10.39 -6.19 -22.02
C GLU A 86 9.87 -6.89 -20.75
N HIS A 87 10.76 -7.61 -20.06
CA HIS A 87 10.47 -8.32 -18.82
C HIS A 87 11.49 -7.97 -17.76
N LEU A 88 11.05 -8.00 -16.50
CA LEU A 88 11.92 -7.82 -15.35
C LEU A 88 12.88 -9.03 -15.26
N THR A 89 14.18 -8.75 -15.09
CA THR A 89 15.21 -9.77 -14.90
C THR A 89 15.85 -9.71 -13.52
N GLY A 90 15.64 -8.63 -12.80
CA GLY A 90 16.14 -8.43 -11.44
C GLY A 90 15.99 -7.00 -10.98
N VAL A 91 16.33 -6.79 -9.72
CA VAL A 91 16.40 -5.46 -9.09
C VAL A 91 17.69 -5.31 -8.32
N THR A 92 18.20 -4.09 -8.23
CA THR A 92 19.29 -3.74 -7.31
C THR A 92 18.72 -3.04 -6.10
N LEU A 93 18.97 -3.60 -4.92
CA LEU A 93 18.66 -2.98 -3.62
C LEU A 93 19.90 -2.24 -3.12
N ALA A 94 19.70 -1.13 -2.38
CA ALA A 94 20.76 -0.47 -1.63
C ALA A 94 20.24 -0.03 -0.27
N GLN A 95 21.13 0.02 0.73
CA GLN A 95 20.82 0.64 2.01
C GLN A 95 20.63 2.14 1.84
N VAL A 96 19.83 2.75 2.70
CA VAL A 96 19.61 4.19 2.72
C VAL A 96 20.06 4.80 4.05
N ASP A 97 20.49 6.04 3.98
CA ASP A 97 20.83 6.87 5.15
C ASP A 97 19.57 7.44 5.85
N ASP A 98 19.78 8.24 6.90
CA ASP A 98 18.69 8.88 7.65
C ASP A 98 17.88 9.87 6.81
N LYS A 99 18.41 10.31 5.67
CA LYS A 99 17.70 11.16 4.69
C LYS A 99 17.02 10.34 3.59
N ARG A 100 17.06 9.02 3.70
CA ARG A 100 16.54 8.05 2.72
C ARG A 100 17.26 8.11 1.37
N LEU A 101 18.51 8.54 1.36
CA LEU A 101 19.36 8.53 0.17
C LEU A 101 20.16 7.23 0.12
N PRO A 102 20.30 6.60 -1.06
CA PRO A 102 21.06 5.37 -1.19
C PRO A 102 22.54 5.58 -0.81
N ILE A 103 23.08 4.63 -0.05
CA ILE A 103 24.47 4.60 0.38
C ILE A 103 25.30 3.85 -0.66
N PRO A 104 26.24 4.53 -1.35
CA PRO A 104 27.09 3.87 -2.35
C PRO A 104 27.92 2.74 -1.76
N GLY A 105 28.06 1.63 -2.51
CA GLY A 105 28.82 0.46 -2.10
C GLY A 105 28.00 -0.56 -1.28
N THR A 106 26.68 -0.31 -1.10
CA THR A 106 25.77 -1.25 -0.43
C THR A 106 24.84 -1.97 -1.41
N GLU A 107 25.06 -1.79 -2.70
CA GLU A 107 24.22 -2.31 -3.76
C GLU A 107 24.25 -3.85 -3.78
N ARG A 108 23.07 -4.43 -3.88
CA ARG A 108 22.85 -5.88 -3.96
C ARG A 108 21.88 -6.20 -5.08
N TYR A 109 22.35 -6.86 -6.11
CA TYR A 109 21.50 -7.39 -7.16
C TYR A 109 20.73 -8.63 -6.69
N ILE A 110 19.43 -8.67 -6.97
CA ILE A 110 18.57 -9.84 -6.75
C ILE A 110 17.89 -10.20 -8.07
N PRO A 111 18.15 -11.39 -8.65
CA PRO A 111 17.43 -11.86 -9.82
C PRO A 111 15.97 -12.11 -9.44
N CYS A 112 15.05 -11.55 -10.21
CA CYS A 112 13.61 -11.74 -10.04
C CYS A 112 12.87 -11.43 -11.33
N ASP A 113 11.71 -12.04 -11.51
CA ASP A 113 10.80 -11.77 -12.62
C ASP A 113 9.65 -10.83 -12.21
N THR A 114 9.49 -10.60 -10.93
CA THR A 114 8.39 -9.80 -10.39
C THR A 114 8.83 -8.89 -9.25
N LEU A 115 8.52 -7.60 -9.37
CA LEU A 115 8.61 -6.62 -8.31
C LEU A 115 7.20 -6.19 -7.90
N LEU A 116 6.85 -6.39 -6.62
CA LEU A 116 5.61 -5.90 -6.03
C LEU A 116 5.86 -4.61 -5.25
N LEU A 117 5.01 -3.62 -5.46
CA LEU A 117 5.07 -2.32 -4.78
C LEU A 117 3.99 -2.27 -3.70
N SER A 118 4.43 -2.12 -2.43
CA SER A 118 3.58 -1.93 -1.26
C SER A 118 4.00 -0.65 -0.51
N VAL A 119 4.11 0.45 -1.26
CA VAL A 119 4.72 1.71 -0.83
C VAL A 119 3.72 2.77 -0.36
N GLY A 120 2.54 2.36 0.01
CA GLY A 120 1.46 3.20 0.52
C GLY A 120 0.17 3.02 -0.27
N LEU A 121 -0.91 3.52 0.31
CA LEU A 121 -2.23 3.56 -0.30
C LEU A 121 -2.55 5.00 -0.70
N LEU A 122 -3.26 5.15 -1.82
CA LEU A 122 -3.79 6.42 -2.27
C LEU A 122 -5.31 6.41 -2.08
N PRO A 123 -5.91 7.46 -1.53
CA PRO A 123 -7.35 7.62 -1.50
C PRO A 123 -7.92 7.63 -2.93
N GLU A 124 -8.90 6.77 -3.21
CA GLU A 124 -9.52 6.69 -4.54
C GLU A 124 -10.61 7.75 -4.67
N ASN A 125 -10.34 8.79 -5.43
CA ASN A 125 -11.19 9.97 -5.52
C ASN A 125 -11.59 10.38 -6.95
N GLU A 126 -11.52 9.48 -7.93
CA GLU A 126 -11.94 9.79 -9.31
C GLU A 126 -13.39 10.28 -9.36
N LEU A 127 -14.32 9.61 -8.66
CA LEU A 127 -15.73 10.00 -8.60
C LEU A 127 -15.93 11.34 -7.86
N SER A 128 -15.17 11.56 -6.79
CA SER A 128 -15.20 12.84 -6.05
C SER A 128 -14.77 13.99 -6.95
N GLN A 129 -13.69 13.80 -7.72
CA GLN A 129 -13.21 14.80 -8.69
C GLN A 129 -14.21 15.07 -9.79
N GLN A 130 -14.82 14.03 -10.38
CA GLN A 130 -15.86 14.17 -11.41
C GLN A 130 -17.07 14.92 -10.90
N ALA A 131 -17.43 14.76 -9.63
CA ALA A 131 -18.50 15.50 -8.97
C ALA A 131 -18.10 16.96 -8.62
N GLY A 132 -16.84 17.36 -8.83
CA GLY A 132 -16.35 18.70 -8.53
C GLY A 132 -16.01 18.93 -7.04
N VAL A 133 -15.84 17.87 -6.24
CA VAL A 133 -15.39 17.96 -4.86
C VAL A 133 -13.93 18.43 -4.83
N ARG A 134 -13.60 19.40 -3.99
CA ARG A 134 -12.22 19.83 -3.78
C ARG A 134 -11.45 18.77 -2.99
N LEU A 135 -10.24 18.48 -3.45
CA LEU A 135 -9.32 17.55 -2.79
C LEU A 135 -8.16 18.31 -2.16
N ASP A 136 -7.74 17.85 -0.98
CA ASP A 136 -6.53 18.32 -0.31
C ASP A 136 -5.30 17.80 -1.04
N ALA A 137 -4.35 18.69 -1.34
CA ALA A 137 -3.15 18.37 -2.13
C ALA A 137 -2.15 17.47 -1.38
N VAL A 138 -2.23 17.40 -0.05
CA VAL A 138 -1.32 16.60 0.79
C VAL A 138 -1.85 15.18 0.98
N THR A 139 -3.14 15.07 1.33
CA THR A 139 -3.76 13.77 1.62
C THR A 139 -4.33 13.09 0.38
N GLY A 140 -4.66 13.85 -0.66
CA GLY A 140 -5.38 13.37 -1.84
C GLY A 140 -6.86 13.04 -1.57
N GLY A 141 -7.34 13.25 -0.35
CA GLY A 141 -8.73 13.07 0.04
C GLY A 141 -9.56 14.33 -0.12
N PRO A 142 -10.91 14.25 -0.04
CA PRO A 142 -11.78 15.41 -0.04
C PRO A 142 -11.47 16.37 1.11
N GLU A 143 -11.49 17.68 0.83
CA GLU A 143 -11.57 18.69 1.89
C GLU A 143 -12.92 18.59 2.56
N VAL A 144 -12.93 18.37 3.88
CA VAL A 144 -14.17 18.24 4.65
C VAL A 144 -14.21 19.17 5.86
N GLY A 145 -15.41 19.55 6.24
CA GLY A 145 -15.67 20.20 7.53
C GLY A 145 -15.66 19.21 8.70
N ASP A 146 -15.83 19.72 9.92
CA ASP A 146 -15.90 18.89 11.14
C ASP A 146 -17.08 17.90 11.12
N ASP A 147 -18.09 18.19 10.33
CA ASP A 147 -19.27 17.35 10.10
C ASP A 147 -19.09 16.35 8.95
N LEU A 148 -17.88 16.27 8.37
CA LEU A 148 -17.55 15.44 7.20
C LEU A 148 -18.26 15.87 5.89
N SER A 149 -18.88 17.07 5.85
CA SER A 149 -19.40 17.65 4.62
C SER A 149 -18.25 18.09 3.71
N THR A 150 -18.39 17.84 2.41
CA THR A 150 -17.42 18.26 1.39
C THR A 150 -17.68 19.69 0.90
N SER A 151 -16.88 20.14 -0.06
CA SER A 151 -17.09 21.41 -0.77
C SER A 151 -18.42 21.47 -1.56
N ILE A 152 -19.10 20.36 -1.75
CA ILE A 152 -20.37 20.26 -2.47
C ILE A 152 -21.50 20.02 -1.46
N PRO A 153 -22.51 20.92 -1.37
CA PRO A 153 -23.62 20.75 -0.45
C PRO A 153 -24.34 19.42 -0.60
N GLY A 154 -24.58 18.73 0.51
CA GLY A 154 -25.24 17.41 0.53
C GLY A 154 -24.32 16.24 0.19
N VAL A 155 -23.04 16.46 -0.08
CA VAL A 155 -22.03 15.42 -0.29
C VAL A 155 -21.13 15.34 0.92
N PHE A 156 -21.00 14.13 1.49
CA PHE A 156 -20.17 13.83 2.66
C PHE A 156 -19.11 12.81 2.26
N ALA A 157 -17.96 12.84 2.91
CA ALA A 157 -16.87 11.90 2.66
C ALA A 157 -16.34 11.30 3.96
N CYS A 158 -16.09 9.99 3.95
CA CYS A 158 -15.54 9.25 5.08
C CYS A 158 -14.76 8.01 4.62
N GLY A 159 -13.99 7.42 5.53
CA GLY A 159 -13.21 6.22 5.26
C GLY A 159 -12.01 6.47 4.36
N ASN A 160 -11.55 5.43 3.66
CA ASN A 160 -10.31 5.49 2.91
C ASN A 160 -10.31 6.41 1.68
N VAL A 161 -11.45 6.92 1.27
CA VAL A 161 -11.52 8.00 0.26
C VAL A 161 -11.11 9.35 0.85
N LEU A 162 -11.36 9.57 2.18
CA LEU A 162 -10.98 10.78 2.88
C LEU A 162 -9.51 10.72 3.29
N HIS A 163 -9.12 9.72 4.03
CA HIS A 163 -7.74 9.36 4.35
C HIS A 163 -7.63 7.88 4.69
N VAL A 164 -6.44 7.32 4.57
CA VAL A 164 -6.23 5.90 4.82
C VAL A 164 -6.18 5.62 6.32
N HIS A 165 -7.04 4.72 6.77
CA HIS A 165 -7.08 4.26 8.16
C HIS A 165 -6.33 2.93 8.33
N ASP A 166 -5.64 2.75 9.46
CA ASP A 166 -4.97 1.50 9.82
C ASP A 166 -5.95 0.43 10.29
N LEU A 167 -7.08 0.83 10.90
CA LEU A 167 -8.07 -0.07 11.48
C LEU A 167 -9.48 0.24 10.95
N VAL A 168 -10.22 -0.81 10.59
CA VAL A 168 -11.60 -0.73 10.13
C VAL A 168 -12.57 -0.15 11.19
N ASP A 169 -12.22 -0.27 12.47
CA ASP A 169 -13.02 0.30 13.57
C ASP A 169 -13.13 1.82 13.47
N PHE A 170 -12.05 2.51 13.09
CA PHE A 170 -12.08 3.95 12.85
C PHE A 170 -12.89 4.31 11.61
N VAL A 171 -12.77 3.52 10.54
CA VAL A 171 -13.61 3.68 9.34
C VAL A 171 -15.10 3.60 9.71
N SER A 172 -15.48 2.60 10.53
CA SER A 172 -16.86 2.40 10.95
C SER A 172 -17.41 3.56 11.79
N GLN A 173 -16.61 4.09 12.72
CA GLN A 173 -16.98 5.24 13.54
C GLN A 173 -17.14 6.51 12.70
N GLU A 174 -16.21 6.75 11.79
CA GLU A 174 -16.27 7.91 10.90
C GLU A 174 -17.46 7.82 9.95
N ALA A 175 -17.73 6.63 9.39
CA ALA A 175 -18.89 6.40 8.53
C ALA A 175 -20.24 6.62 9.27
N ALA A 176 -20.33 6.20 10.53
CA ALA A 176 -21.52 6.47 11.36
C ALA A 176 -21.74 7.97 11.55
N ARG A 177 -20.68 8.73 11.86
CA ARG A 177 -20.73 10.20 11.96
C ARG A 177 -21.16 10.85 10.66
N ALA A 178 -20.58 10.44 9.53
CA ALA A 178 -20.95 10.97 8.22
C ALA A 178 -22.43 10.71 7.91
N GLY A 179 -22.93 9.50 8.21
CA GLY A 179 -24.34 9.13 8.04
C GLY A 179 -25.29 9.96 8.90
N GLU A 180 -24.96 10.17 10.18
CA GLU A 180 -25.75 11.03 11.09
C GLU A 180 -25.79 12.49 10.60
N ASN A 181 -24.67 13.04 10.17
CA ASN A 181 -24.58 14.41 9.67
C ASN A 181 -25.32 14.58 8.34
N ALA A 182 -25.23 13.59 7.44
CA ALA A 182 -26.02 13.58 6.21
C ALA A 182 -27.53 13.56 6.51
N ALA A 183 -27.97 12.76 7.49
CA ALA A 183 -29.37 12.76 7.94
C ALA A 183 -29.82 14.11 8.51
N ARG A 184 -28.99 14.75 9.36
CA ARG A 184 -29.28 16.11 9.89
C ARG A 184 -29.40 17.12 8.76
N TYR A 185 -28.48 17.09 7.79
CA TYR A 185 -28.53 17.96 6.62
C TYR A 185 -29.87 17.84 5.86
N LEU A 186 -30.35 16.61 5.64
CA LEU A 186 -31.63 16.35 4.96
C LEU A 186 -32.84 16.84 5.79
N LEU A 187 -32.74 16.81 7.10
CA LEU A 187 -33.79 17.26 8.01
C LEU A 187 -33.74 18.77 8.29
N GLY A 188 -32.77 19.51 7.76
CA GLY A 188 -32.61 20.93 7.90
C GLY A 188 -32.06 21.36 9.26
N HIS A 189 -31.27 20.52 9.92
CA HIS A 189 -30.64 20.77 11.23
C HIS A 189 -29.16 21.11 11.11
#